data_4ecd9597eceb6563eb49f9f615b6dcd5
#
_entry.id   4ecd9597eceb6563eb49f9f615b6dcd5
#
_cell.length_a   1.000
_cell.length_b   1.000
_cell.length_c   1.000
_cell.angle_alpha   90.00
_cell.angle_beta   90.00
_cell.angle_gamma   90.00
#
_symmetry.space_group_name_H-M   'P 1'
#
loop_
_entity.id
_entity.type
_entity.pdbx_description
1 polymer ?
#
loop_
_entity_poly.entity_id
_entity_poly.type
_entity_poly.pdbx_seq_one_letter_code
_entity_poly.pdbx_strand_id
1 'polypeptide(L)'
;MENVKSGLRAFSALSPRRKAIVVGCAAVILALIIALCISINMRSNMQSQYTQARNQAGEALYSNLYILMQTFDMTSVPNTDVENAILPQMRDYFIASVTLNNLITQTYGPRYTVLTEADVSDLTAAFTAYETAYRNNAPTDLAQSNMRACMDRIKELLNTRYSQGVLRAGR
;
A
#
# COMPACT_ATOMS: atom_id res chain seq x y z
N MET A 1 6.42 -48.46 -18.81
CA MET A 1 6.14 -48.40 -20.28
C MET A 1 5.08 -49.36 -20.76
N GLU A 2 4.85 -50.48 -20.08
CA GLU A 2 3.84 -51.52 -20.48
C GLU A 2 2.39 -51.00 -20.41
N ASN A 3 2.03 -50.22 -19.40
CA ASN A 3 0.66 -49.70 -19.24
C ASN A 3 0.21 -48.73 -20.37
N VAL A 4 1.13 -48.01 -21.01
CA VAL A 4 0.80 -47.11 -22.15
C VAL A 4 0.53 -47.92 -23.42
N LYS A 5 1.26 -49.05 -23.64
CA LYS A 5 1.06 -49.92 -24.79
C LYS A 5 -0.25 -50.69 -24.69
N SER A 6 -0.71 -51.08 -23.48
CA SER A 6 -2.00 -51.74 -23.27
C SER A 6 -3.17 -50.79 -23.53
N GLY A 7 -3.08 -49.54 -23.12
CA GLY A 7 -4.09 -48.51 -23.38
C GLY A 7 -4.27 -48.19 -24.88
N LEU A 8 -3.15 -48.11 -25.62
CA LEU A 8 -3.19 -47.88 -27.07
C LEU A 8 -3.82 -49.01 -27.83
N ARG A 9 -3.59 -50.28 -27.43
CA ARG A 9 -4.22 -51.46 -28.02
C ARG A 9 -5.73 -51.49 -27.73
N ALA A 10 -6.16 -51.16 -26.51
CA ALA A 10 -7.56 -51.09 -26.14
C ALA A 10 -8.30 -49.97 -26.94
N PHE A 11 -7.63 -48.82 -27.16
CA PHE A 11 -8.19 -47.72 -27.97
C PHE A 11 -8.37 -48.10 -29.45
N SER A 12 -7.42 -48.87 -30.03
CA SER A 12 -7.51 -49.33 -31.43
C SER A 12 -8.66 -50.28 -31.69
N ALA A 13 -9.09 -51.03 -30.70
CA ALA A 13 -10.19 -51.99 -30.78
C ALA A 13 -11.58 -51.40 -30.65
N LEU A 14 -11.72 -50.09 -30.31
CA LEU A 14 -13.00 -49.36 -30.17
C LEU A 14 -13.64 -49.11 -31.53
N SER A 15 -14.98 -49.13 -31.56
CA SER A 15 -15.73 -48.67 -32.74
C SER A 15 -15.50 -47.18 -33.05
N PRO A 16 -15.60 -46.71 -34.31
CA PRO A 16 -15.31 -45.31 -34.67
C PRO A 16 -16.10 -44.28 -33.86
N ARG A 17 -17.37 -44.58 -33.53
CA ARG A 17 -18.19 -43.72 -32.67
C ARG A 17 -17.64 -43.59 -31.24
N ARG A 18 -17.19 -44.69 -30.64
CA ARG A 18 -16.62 -44.69 -29.29
C ARG A 18 -15.26 -43.97 -29.26
N LYS A 19 -14.45 -44.09 -30.32
CA LYS A 19 -13.19 -43.35 -30.48
C LYS A 19 -13.46 -41.84 -30.51
N ALA A 20 -14.45 -41.39 -31.27
CA ALA A 20 -14.81 -39.97 -31.35
C ALA A 20 -15.25 -39.43 -29.99
N ILE A 21 -16.03 -40.17 -29.19
CA ILE A 21 -16.45 -39.78 -27.85
C ILE A 21 -15.23 -39.67 -26.91
N VAL A 22 -14.32 -40.66 -26.90
CA VAL A 22 -13.14 -40.63 -26.03
C VAL A 22 -12.22 -39.45 -26.38
N VAL A 23 -11.98 -39.18 -27.67
CA VAL A 23 -11.20 -38.04 -28.14
C VAL A 23 -11.89 -36.73 -27.77
N GLY A 24 -13.20 -36.63 -27.93
CA GLY A 24 -13.99 -35.45 -27.55
C GLY A 24 -13.90 -35.17 -26.04
N CYS A 25 -14.09 -36.21 -25.21
CA CYS A 25 -13.92 -36.08 -23.75
C CYS A 25 -12.49 -35.63 -23.35
N ALA A 26 -11.47 -36.25 -23.98
CA ALA A 26 -10.08 -35.88 -23.72
C ALA A 26 -9.79 -34.42 -24.11
N ALA A 27 -10.31 -33.96 -25.25
CA ALA A 27 -10.19 -32.56 -25.68
C ALA A 27 -10.85 -31.57 -24.71
N VAL A 28 -12.07 -31.91 -24.22
CA VAL A 28 -12.76 -31.08 -23.21
C VAL A 28 -11.99 -31.04 -21.90
N ILE A 29 -11.48 -32.16 -21.42
CA ILE A 29 -10.68 -32.21 -20.20
C ILE A 29 -9.41 -31.36 -20.35
N LEU A 30 -8.73 -31.46 -21.49
CA LEU A 30 -7.53 -30.68 -21.77
C LEU A 30 -7.86 -29.17 -21.81
N ALA A 31 -8.96 -28.78 -22.45
CA ALA A 31 -9.41 -27.37 -22.48
C ALA A 31 -9.71 -26.85 -21.07
N LEU A 32 -10.35 -27.65 -20.21
CA LEU A 32 -10.62 -27.29 -18.82
C LEU A 32 -9.35 -27.12 -18.01
N ILE A 33 -8.36 -28.00 -18.20
CA ILE A 33 -7.05 -27.89 -17.52
C ILE A 33 -6.35 -26.59 -17.95
N ILE A 34 -6.32 -26.28 -19.24
CA ILE A 34 -5.72 -25.03 -19.76
C ILE A 34 -6.44 -23.81 -19.19
N ALA A 35 -7.77 -23.80 -19.19
CA ALA A 35 -8.55 -22.69 -18.62
C ALA A 35 -8.28 -22.52 -17.12
N LEU A 36 -8.16 -23.61 -16.38
CA LEU A 36 -7.81 -23.60 -14.95
C LEU A 36 -6.40 -23.03 -14.73
N CYS A 37 -5.41 -23.46 -15.49
CA CYS A 37 -4.05 -22.95 -15.42
C CYS A 37 -3.98 -21.43 -15.71
N ILE A 38 -4.70 -20.97 -16.73
CA ILE A 38 -4.80 -19.53 -17.07
C ILE A 38 -5.45 -18.75 -15.90
N SER A 39 -6.55 -19.26 -15.35
CA SER A 39 -7.25 -18.62 -14.23
C SER A 39 -6.38 -18.52 -12.99
N ILE A 40 -5.63 -19.57 -12.64
CA ILE A 40 -4.70 -19.56 -11.50
C ILE A 40 -3.58 -18.56 -11.74
N ASN A 41 -3.00 -18.52 -12.93
CA ASN A 41 -1.91 -17.61 -13.28
C ASN A 41 -2.37 -16.13 -13.28
N MET A 42 -3.55 -15.85 -13.82
CA MET A 42 -4.16 -14.50 -13.76
C MET A 42 -4.37 -14.06 -12.30
N ARG A 43 -4.92 -14.95 -11.46
CA ARG A 43 -5.16 -14.65 -10.03
C ARG A 43 -3.87 -14.37 -9.28
N SER A 44 -2.83 -15.16 -9.51
CA SER A 44 -1.49 -14.97 -8.92
C SER A 44 -0.87 -13.64 -9.35
N ASN A 45 -0.94 -13.29 -10.64
CA ASN A 45 -0.43 -12.03 -11.16
C ASN A 45 -1.18 -10.81 -10.59
N MET A 46 -2.52 -10.87 -10.51
CA MET A 46 -3.31 -9.79 -9.89
C MET A 46 -2.97 -9.61 -8.41
N GLN A 47 -2.79 -10.70 -7.67
CA GLN A 47 -2.42 -10.63 -6.26
C GLN A 47 -1.03 -10.03 -6.06
N SER A 48 -0.08 -10.36 -6.94
CA SER A 48 1.27 -9.78 -6.93
C SER A 48 1.24 -8.27 -7.22
N GLN A 49 0.52 -7.84 -8.25
CA GLN A 49 0.36 -6.43 -8.60
C GLN A 49 -0.33 -5.63 -7.48
N TYR A 50 -1.37 -6.20 -6.88
CA TYR A 50 -2.08 -5.60 -5.75
C TYR A 50 -1.17 -5.40 -4.54
N THR A 51 -0.34 -6.40 -4.24
CA THR A 51 0.64 -6.33 -3.16
C THR A 51 1.72 -5.30 -3.45
N GLN A 52 2.21 -5.24 -4.68
CA GLN A 52 3.21 -4.25 -5.12
C GLN A 52 2.66 -2.82 -5.03
N ALA A 53 1.45 -2.58 -5.54
CA ALA A 53 0.81 -1.26 -5.48
C ALA A 53 0.60 -0.79 -4.02
N ARG A 54 0.18 -1.71 -3.13
CA ARG A 54 0.06 -1.41 -1.70
C ARG A 54 1.40 -1.01 -1.09
N ASN A 55 2.47 -1.72 -1.42
CA ASN A 55 3.80 -1.42 -0.89
C ASN A 55 4.29 -0.06 -1.35
N GLN A 56 4.12 0.25 -2.63
CA GLN A 56 4.46 1.57 -3.19
C GLN A 56 3.67 2.69 -2.51
N ALA A 57 2.37 2.49 -2.25
CA ALA A 57 1.56 3.46 -1.52
C ALA A 57 2.05 3.64 -0.07
N GLY A 58 2.41 2.55 0.61
CA GLY A 58 2.99 2.58 1.96
C GLY A 58 4.35 3.29 2.01
N GLU A 59 5.23 3.02 1.05
CA GLU A 59 6.52 3.70 0.94
C GLU A 59 6.36 5.20 0.63
N ALA A 60 5.41 5.56 -0.22
CA ALA A 60 5.10 6.95 -0.52
C ALA A 60 4.56 7.69 0.72
N LEU A 61 3.67 7.05 1.49
CA LEU A 61 3.18 7.60 2.76
C LEU A 61 4.32 7.80 3.76
N TYR A 62 5.19 6.79 3.93
CA TYR A 62 6.37 6.89 4.80
C TYR A 62 7.26 8.06 4.38
N SER A 63 7.57 8.17 3.09
CA SER A 63 8.42 9.23 2.54
C SER A 63 7.81 10.62 2.80
N ASN A 64 6.52 10.80 2.54
CA ASN A 64 5.85 12.09 2.76
C ASN A 64 5.84 12.48 4.24
N LEU A 65 5.55 11.56 5.14
CA LEU A 65 5.60 11.83 6.59
C LEU A 65 7.01 12.14 7.06
N TYR A 66 8.01 11.44 6.52
CA TYR A 66 9.41 11.70 6.85
C TYR A 66 9.86 13.09 6.37
N ILE A 67 9.49 13.47 5.14
CA ILE A 67 9.80 14.80 4.61
C ILE A 67 9.05 15.89 5.40
N LEU A 68 7.79 15.63 5.79
CA LEU A 68 7.04 16.55 6.65
C LEU A 68 7.77 16.81 7.97
N MET A 69 8.29 15.77 8.63
CA MET A 69 9.08 15.92 9.85
C MET A 69 10.38 16.73 9.61
N GLN A 70 11.11 16.41 8.54
CA GLN A 70 12.32 17.17 8.19
C GLN A 70 12.01 18.63 7.89
N THR A 71 10.92 18.91 7.16
CA THR A 71 10.50 20.27 6.84
C THR A 71 10.10 21.03 8.10
N PHE A 72 9.45 20.36 9.06
CA PHE A 72 9.16 20.98 10.36
C PHE A 72 10.45 21.31 11.13
N ASP A 73 11.46 20.44 11.13
CA ASP A 73 12.73 20.73 11.78
C ASP A 73 13.45 21.96 11.19
N MET A 74 13.22 22.25 9.89
CA MET A 74 13.74 23.46 9.22
C MET A 74 13.15 24.76 9.77
N THR A 75 11.98 24.72 10.43
CA THR A 75 11.40 25.92 11.07
C THR A 75 12.26 26.48 12.19
N SER A 76 13.16 25.68 12.75
CA SER A 76 14.09 26.09 13.81
C SER A 76 15.43 26.59 13.27
N VAL A 77 15.64 26.58 11.94
CA VAL A 77 16.89 27.03 11.32
C VAL A 77 16.86 28.55 11.16
N PRO A 78 17.87 29.30 11.65
CA PRO A 78 17.93 30.75 11.50
C PRO A 78 17.89 31.18 10.03
N ASN A 79 17.26 32.33 9.76
CA ASN A 79 17.12 32.92 8.43
C ASN A 79 16.34 32.09 7.41
N THR A 80 15.52 31.13 7.85
CA THR A 80 14.62 30.39 6.98
C THR A 80 13.32 31.15 6.77
N ASP A 81 12.86 31.27 5.52
CA ASP A 81 11.55 31.83 5.21
C ASP A 81 10.46 30.82 5.55
N VAL A 82 10.05 30.84 6.82
CA VAL A 82 9.07 29.86 7.33
C VAL A 82 7.70 30.11 6.71
N GLU A 83 7.29 31.37 6.54
CA GLU A 83 5.95 31.71 6.07
C GLU A 83 5.73 31.35 4.61
N ASN A 84 6.67 31.72 3.73
CA ASN A 84 6.45 31.60 2.30
C ASN A 84 7.06 30.32 1.70
N ALA A 85 8.00 29.66 2.39
CA ALA A 85 8.62 28.44 1.91
C ALA A 85 8.25 27.21 2.73
N ILE A 86 8.42 27.24 4.05
CA ILE A 86 8.30 26.04 4.88
C ILE A 86 6.85 25.66 5.15
N LEU A 87 6.00 26.61 5.57
CA LEU A 87 4.59 26.32 5.88
C LEU A 87 3.80 25.79 4.69
N PRO A 88 3.91 26.34 3.46
CA PRO A 88 3.27 25.74 2.29
C PRO A 88 3.75 24.34 2.00
N GLN A 89 5.06 24.10 2.07
CA GLN A 89 5.63 22.78 1.84
C GLN A 89 5.18 21.74 2.89
N MET A 90 5.13 22.12 4.15
CA MET A 90 4.58 21.29 5.23
C MET A 90 3.11 20.94 4.96
N ARG A 91 2.32 21.92 4.52
CA ARG A 91 0.90 21.71 4.19
C ARG A 91 0.74 20.69 3.07
N ASP A 92 1.55 20.78 2.01
CA ASP A 92 1.47 19.87 0.87
C ASP A 92 1.80 18.43 1.29
N TYR A 93 2.86 18.22 2.05
CA TYR A 93 3.21 16.89 2.56
C TYR A 93 2.19 16.35 3.57
N PHE A 94 1.61 17.21 4.39
CA PHE A 94 0.54 16.84 5.32
C PHE A 94 -0.70 16.35 4.55
N ILE A 95 -1.19 17.13 3.59
CA ILE A 95 -2.37 16.77 2.77
C ILE A 95 -2.09 15.48 1.98
N ALA A 96 -0.91 15.36 1.37
CA ALA A 96 -0.52 14.15 0.65
C ALA A 96 -0.48 12.92 1.57
N SER A 97 0.02 13.06 2.79
CA SER A 97 0.09 11.98 3.77
C SER A 97 -1.30 11.52 4.21
N VAL A 98 -2.21 12.45 4.54
CA VAL A 98 -3.60 12.12 4.92
C VAL A 98 -4.34 11.46 3.75
N THR A 99 -4.16 11.97 2.55
CA THR A 99 -4.79 11.42 1.34
C THR A 99 -4.32 9.99 1.07
N LEU A 100 -3.00 9.74 1.13
CA LEU A 100 -2.43 8.40 0.96
C LEU A 100 -2.87 7.44 2.07
N ASN A 101 -2.91 7.88 3.32
CA ASN A 101 -3.39 7.06 4.43
C ASN A 101 -4.85 6.64 4.23
N ASN A 102 -5.70 7.56 3.79
CA ASN A 102 -7.10 7.28 3.48
C ASN A 102 -7.23 6.33 2.28
N LEU A 103 -6.45 6.53 1.22
CA LEU A 103 -6.42 5.64 0.05
C LEU A 103 -6.01 4.23 0.46
N ILE A 104 -4.96 4.08 1.27
CA ILE A 104 -4.49 2.79 1.78
C ILE A 104 -5.60 2.11 2.59
N THR A 105 -6.24 2.84 3.50
CA THR A 105 -7.32 2.32 4.34
C THR A 105 -8.51 1.86 3.53
N GLN A 106 -8.96 2.66 2.56
CA GLN A 106 -10.11 2.35 1.71
C GLN A 106 -9.83 1.22 0.73
N THR A 107 -8.63 1.18 0.15
CA THR A 107 -8.29 0.20 -0.90
C THR A 107 -7.86 -1.13 -0.34
N TYR A 108 -7.07 -1.12 0.73
CA TYR A 108 -6.43 -2.33 1.27
C TYR A 108 -6.99 -2.78 2.62
N GLY A 109 -7.83 -1.96 3.24
CA GLY A 109 -8.52 -2.25 4.49
C GLY A 109 -7.84 -1.66 5.73
N PRO A 110 -8.57 -1.60 6.86
CA PRO A 110 -8.15 -0.88 8.07
C PRO A 110 -6.90 -1.46 8.74
N ARG A 111 -6.58 -2.73 8.51
CA ARG A 111 -5.33 -3.34 9.04
C ARG A 111 -4.05 -2.71 8.49
N TYR A 112 -4.15 -2.01 7.36
CA TYR A 112 -3.02 -1.34 6.71
C TYR A 112 -2.99 0.16 7.00
N THR A 113 -3.96 0.68 7.75
CA THR A 113 -3.98 2.07 8.21
C THR A 113 -2.75 2.36 9.06
N VAL A 114 -2.01 3.39 8.71
CA VAL A 114 -0.81 3.81 9.46
C VAL A 114 -1.18 4.84 10.51
N LEU A 115 -1.90 5.89 10.10
CA LEU A 115 -2.40 6.94 10.98
C LEU A 115 -3.86 6.66 11.31
N THR A 116 -4.19 6.55 12.59
CA THR A 116 -5.59 6.46 13.04
C THR A 116 -6.31 7.78 12.82
N GLU A 117 -7.63 7.80 12.90
CA GLU A 117 -8.41 9.04 12.84
C GLU A 117 -7.98 10.02 13.94
N ALA A 118 -7.65 9.53 15.13
CA ALA A 118 -7.12 10.35 16.21
C ALA A 118 -5.76 10.97 15.84
N ASP A 119 -4.84 10.20 15.24
CA ASP A 119 -3.54 10.71 14.80
C ASP A 119 -3.69 11.80 13.75
N VAL A 120 -4.60 11.62 12.78
CA VAL A 120 -4.89 12.62 11.75
C VAL A 120 -5.51 13.87 12.37
N SER A 121 -6.45 13.71 13.31
CA SER A 121 -7.10 14.82 14.01
C SER A 121 -6.10 15.64 14.83
N ASP A 122 -5.27 14.96 15.63
CA ASP A 122 -4.25 15.60 16.47
C ASP A 122 -3.21 16.35 15.62
N LEU A 123 -2.75 15.72 14.53
CA LEU A 123 -1.81 16.35 13.60
C LEU A 123 -2.44 17.56 12.90
N THR A 124 -3.72 17.46 12.50
CA THR A 124 -4.46 18.59 11.90
C THR A 124 -4.58 19.76 12.87
N ALA A 125 -4.97 19.49 14.12
CA ALA A 125 -5.08 20.50 15.15
C ALA A 125 -3.73 21.16 15.46
N ALA A 126 -2.68 20.38 15.63
CA ALA A 126 -1.33 20.88 15.91
C ALA A 126 -0.80 21.75 14.74
N PHE A 127 -0.96 21.29 13.50
CA PHE A 127 -0.55 22.02 12.31
C PHE A 127 -1.33 23.36 12.17
N THR A 128 -2.64 23.32 12.31
CA THR A 128 -3.49 24.52 12.21
C THR A 128 -3.15 25.53 13.30
N ALA A 129 -2.93 25.07 14.54
CA ALA A 129 -2.51 25.95 15.64
C ALA A 129 -1.15 26.60 15.37
N TYR A 130 -0.19 25.82 14.87
CA TYR A 130 1.15 26.34 14.54
C TYR A 130 1.09 27.37 13.41
N GLU A 131 0.41 27.04 12.30
CA GLU A 131 0.24 27.96 11.18
C GLU A 131 -0.48 29.26 11.59
N THR A 132 -1.55 29.16 12.38
CA THR A 132 -2.31 30.29 12.86
C THR A 132 -1.48 31.19 13.77
N ALA A 133 -0.72 30.63 14.71
CA ALA A 133 0.18 31.39 15.57
C ALA A 133 1.23 32.14 14.74
N TYR A 134 1.84 31.45 13.76
CA TYR A 134 2.84 32.06 12.90
C TYR A 134 2.29 33.21 12.07
N ARG A 135 1.16 33.02 11.38
CA ARG A 135 0.51 34.06 10.54
C ARG A 135 0.04 35.28 11.31
N ASN A 136 -0.34 35.06 12.59
CA ASN A 136 -0.80 36.15 13.46
C ASN A 136 0.33 36.81 14.25
N ASN A 137 1.59 36.50 13.99
CA ASN A 137 2.74 36.91 14.78
C ASN A 137 2.56 36.68 16.30
N ALA A 138 1.84 35.63 16.67
CA ALA A 138 1.64 35.20 18.04
C ALA A 138 2.82 34.33 18.53
N PRO A 139 3.02 34.18 19.86
CA PRO A 139 4.04 33.27 20.37
C PRO A 139 3.81 31.85 19.84
N THR A 140 4.84 31.26 19.22
CA THR A 140 4.75 29.95 18.57
C THR A 140 5.21 28.79 19.46
N ASP A 141 5.82 29.06 20.60
CA ASP A 141 6.48 28.04 21.44
C ASP A 141 5.59 26.87 21.81
N LEU A 142 4.34 27.17 22.26
CA LEU A 142 3.39 26.12 22.64
C LEU A 142 2.91 25.34 21.41
N ALA A 143 2.59 26.03 20.32
CA ALA A 143 2.13 25.39 19.09
C ALA A 143 3.25 24.53 18.47
N GLN A 144 4.50 25.03 18.51
CA GLN A 144 5.68 24.30 18.06
C GLN A 144 5.94 23.04 18.93
N SER A 145 5.80 23.17 20.26
CA SER A 145 5.93 22.04 21.18
C SER A 145 4.87 20.95 20.90
N ASN A 146 3.62 21.35 20.70
CA ASN A 146 2.55 20.41 20.37
C ASN A 146 2.78 19.73 19.01
N MET A 147 3.22 20.49 18.01
CA MET A 147 3.57 19.94 16.70
C MET A 147 4.71 18.94 16.81
N ARG A 148 5.75 19.25 17.58
CA ARG A 148 6.88 18.35 17.84
C ARG A 148 6.42 17.04 18.51
N ALA A 149 5.57 17.12 19.53
CA ALA A 149 5.01 15.94 20.17
C ALA A 149 4.22 15.05 19.20
N CYS A 150 3.44 15.65 18.29
CA CYS A 150 2.76 14.91 17.23
C CYS A 150 3.75 14.25 16.25
N MET A 151 4.80 14.95 15.85
CA MET A 151 5.84 14.40 14.95
C MET A 151 6.60 13.25 15.59
N ASP A 152 6.96 13.36 16.87
CA ASP A 152 7.64 12.29 17.60
C ASP A 152 6.76 11.02 17.71
N ARG A 153 5.46 11.20 17.97
CA ARG A 153 4.50 10.10 17.98
C ARG A 153 4.36 9.44 16.60
N ILE A 154 4.28 10.23 15.53
CA ILE A 154 4.23 9.70 14.16
C ILE A 154 5.51 8.94 13.83
N LYS A 155 6.67 9.45 14.22
CA LYS A 155 7.96 8.79 14.05
C LYS A 155 7.99 7.42 14.74
N GLU A 156 7.48 7.33 15.95
CA GLU A 156 7.38 6.06 16.68
C GLU A 156 6.41 5.08 15.98
N LEU A 157 5.25 5.57 15.54
CA LEU A 157 4.29 4.78 14.77
C LEU A 157 4.91 4.24 13.46
N LEU A 158 5.61 5.08 12.73
CA LEU A 158 6.28 4.67 11.48
C LEU A 158 7.33 3.61 11.74
N ASN A 159 8.17 3.78 12.75
CA ASN A 159 9.20 2.80 13.13
C ASN A 159 8.57 1.46 13.51
N THR A 160 7.50 1.48 14.29
CA THR A 160 6.79 0.27 14.72
C THR A 160 6.12 -0.42 13.54
N ARG A 161 5.37 0.31 12.70
CA ARG A 161 4.67 -0.24 11.53
C ARG A 161 5.64 -0.74 10.46
N TYR A 162 6.76 -0.06 10.28
CA TYR A 162 7.80 -0.48 9.36
C TYR A 162 8.53 -1.75 9.82
N SER A 163 8.84 -1.85 11.12
CA SER A 163 9.46 -3.04 11.70
C SER A 163 8.52 -4.25 11.69
N GLN A 164 7.20 -4.03 11.82
CA GLN A 164 6.18 -5.08 11.74
C GLN A 164 5.86 -5.51 10.29
N GLY A 165 6.48 -4.90 9.28
CA GLY A 165 6.22 -5.23 7.87
C GLY A 165 4.86 -4.76 7.35
N VAL A 166 4.12 -3.94 8.10
CA VAL A 166 2.81 -3.42 7.69
C VAL A 166 2.94 -2.51 6.46
N LEU A 167 4.04 -1.76 6.38
CA LEU A 167 4.37 -0.89 5.26
C LEU A 167 5.25 -1.58 4.21
N ARG A 168 5.88 -2.69 4.55
CA ARG A 168 6.57 -3.59 3.62
C ARG A 168 5.73 -4.85 3.51
N ALA A 169 5.06 -5.05 2.41
CA ALA A 169 4.47 -6.35 2.19
C ALA A 169 5.54 -7.36 1.86
N GLY A 170 5.54 -8.37 2.66
CA GLY A 170 6.14 -9.66 2.50
C GLY A 170 7.25 -9.84 1.45
N ARG A 171 8.46 -10.07 1.94
CA ARG A 171 9.39 -10.92 1.23
C ARG A 171 8.83 -12.37 1.19
#